data_fe3ba92717034f1ea4e1fd9d49a41ce5
#
_entry.id   fe3ba92717034f1ea4e1fd9d49a41ce5
#
_cell.length_a   1.000
_cell.length_b   1.000
_cell.length_c   1.000
_cell.angle_alpha   90.00
_cell.angle_beta   90.00
_cell.angle_gamma   90.00
#
_symmetry.space_group_name_H-M   'P 1'
#
loop_
_entity.id
_entity.type
_entity.pdbx_description
1 polymer ?
#
loop_
_entity_poly.entity_id
_entity_poly.type
_entity_poly.pdbx_seq_one_letter_code
_entity_poly.pdbx_strand_id
1 'polypeptide(L)'
;IHVDVMDGIFVPGRTMPFKEMRKIYKYTSKRLDVHLMVEDASKLITKYANLNAEYITIHVESENVEQNLKLIKKYAIKAGIAINPETKVKELVPYLPLVDLILVMSVEPGKGGQAFLPKTKNKIKEISKLIQEHKSNGPVMEMKR
;
A
#
# COMPACT_ATOMS: atom_id res chain seq x y z
N ILE A 1 7.02 11.88 -4.13
CA ILE A 1 6.83 12.14 -2.68
C ILE A 1 6.04 11.00 -2.08
N HIS A 2 6.55 10.42 -1.00
CA HIS A 2 5.86 9.36 -0.25
C HIS A 2 4.91 9.97 0.79
N VAL A 3 3.70 9.43 0.87
CA VAL A 3 2.66 9.90 1.79
C VAL A 3 2.09 8.71 2.56
N ASP A 4 2.28 8.69 3.87
CA ASP A 4 1.67 7.71 4.75
C ASP A 4 0.37 8.27 5.34
N VAL A 5 -0.75 7.59 5.12
CA VAL A 5 -2.07 7.99 5.60
C VAL A 5 -2.59 6.99 6.63
N MET A 6 -2.94 7.49 7.81
CA MET A 6 -3.36 6.68 8.96
C MET A 6 -4.69 7.20 9.48
N ASP A 7 -5.62 6.28 9.83
CA ASP A 7 -6.97 6.64 10.28
C ASP A 7 -7.16 6.61 11.81
N GLY A 8 -6.18 6.12 12.56
CA GLY A 8 -6.29 5.95 14.00
C GLY A 8 -7.13 4.73 14.42
N ILE A 9 -7.57 3.91 13.47
CA ILE A 9 -8.36 2.70 13.67
C ILE A 9 -7.55 1.47 13.22
N PHE A 10 -7.15 1.45 11.96
CA PHE A 10 -6.29 0.40 11.40
C PHE A 10 -4.90 0.40 12.05
N VAL A 11 -4.39 1.59 12.33
CA VAL A 11 -3.13 1.83 13.05
C VAL A 11 -3.36 2.88 14.14
N PRO A 12 -2.56 2.91 15.21
CA PRO A 12 -2.75 3.87 16.32
C PRO A 12 -2.47 5.33 15.94
N GLY A 13 -1.65 5.55 14.91
CA GLY A 13 -1.35 6.90 14.43
C GLY A 13 -2.50 7.50 13.61
N ARG A 14 -2.53 8.81 13.53
CA ARG A 14 -3.50 9.53 12.71
C ARG A 14 -2.81 10.62 11.92
N THR A 15 -3.04 10.63 10.60
CA THR A 15 -2.52 11.68 9.73
C THR A 15 -3.36 12.95 9.84
N MET A 16 -2.75 14.06 9.46
CA MET A 16 -3.46 15.32 9.24
C MET A 16 -4.65 15.10 8.29
N PRO A 17 -5.80 15.76 8.51
CA PRO A 17 -6.95 15.62 7.63
C PRO A 17 -6.63 15.91 6.17
N PHE A 18 -7.26 15.21 5.25
CA PHE A 18 -7.03 15.35 3.81
C PHE A 18 -7.11 16.81 3.33
N LYS A 19 -8.06 17.57 3.86
CA LYS A 19 -8.23 19.00 3.51
C LYS A 19 -6.95 19.80 3.74
N GLU A 20 -6.24 19.53 4.82
CA GLU A 20 -4.99 20.20 5.13
C GLU A 20 -3.83 19.67 4.27
N MET A 21 -3.78 18.37 4.08
CA MET A 21 -2.79 17.73 3.22
C MET A 21 -2.87 18.24 1.78
N ARG A 22 -4.08 18.41 1.27
CA ARG A 22 -4.33 18.94 -0.06
C ARG A 22 -3.71 20.32 -0.28
N LYS A 23 -3.75 21.18 0.73
CA LYS A 23 -3.14 22.51 0.64
C LYS A 23 -1.64 22.44 0.39
N ILE A 24 -0.98 21.45 1.00
CA ILE A 24 0.46 21.24 0.86
C ILE A 24 0.79 20.66 -0.52
N TYR A 25 0.12 19.60 -0.91
CA TYR A 25 0.48 18.84 -2.12
C TYR A 25 0.10 19.53 -3.43
N LYS A 26 -0.86 20.44 -3.43
CA LYS A 26 -1.20 21.20 -4.64
C LYS A 26 -0.08 22.13 -5.12
N TYR A 27 0.88 22.44 -4.26
CA TYR A 27 2.01 23.31 -4.61
C TYR A 27 3.22 22.53 -5.16
N THR A 28 3.13 21.22 -5.25
CA THR A 28 4.20 20.41 -5.84
C THR A 28 3.77 19.84 -7.19
N SER A 29 4.70 19.79 -8.14
CA SER A 29 4.53 19.09 -9.40
C SER A 29 4.95 17.62 -9.32
N LYS A 30 5.52 17.20 -8.19
CA LYS A 30 5.98 15.83 -7.99
C LYS A 30 4.81 14.89 -7.78
N ARG A 31 4.91 13.69 -8.36
CA ARG A 31 3.92 12.65 -8.18
C ARG A 31 3.99 12.08 -6.77
N LEU A 32 2.84 11.63 -6.28
CA LEU A 32 2.71 11.06 -4.94
C LEU A 32 2.71 9.53 -5.00
N ASP A 33 3.39 8.94 -4.04
CA ASP A 33 3.32 7.52 -3.71
C ASP A 33 2.57 7.42 -2.37
N VAL A 34 1.30 7.01 -2.44
CA VAL A 34 0.37 7.07 -1.31
C VAL A 34 0.19 5.69 -0.69
N HIS A 35 0.48 5.56 0.60
CA HIS A 35 0.28 4.35 1.38
C HIS A 35 -0.86 4.56 2.38
N LEU A 36 -1.99 3.87 2.14
CA LEU A 36 -3.20 4.00 2.95
C LEU A 36 -3.25 2.92 4.03
N MET A 37 -2.97 3.31 5.26
CA MET A 37 -3.08 2.46 6.46
C MET A 37 -4.41 2.75 7.13
N VAL A 38 -5.50 2.32 6.49
CA VAL A 38 -6.86 2.61 6.88
C VAL A 38 -7.75 1.36 6.74
N GLU A 39 -8.85 1.31 7.49
CA GLU A 39 -9.78 0.16 7.42
C GLU A 39 -10.44 0.06 6.05
N ASP A 40 -11.02 1.14 5.56
CA ASP A 40 -11.62 1.21 4.24
C ASP A 40 -11.06 2.38 3.45
N ALA A 41 -10.38 2.06 2.37
CA ALA A 41 -9.65 3.05 1.56
C ALA A 41 -10.53 3.73 0.50
N SER A 42 -11.76 3.29 0.27
CA SER A 42 -12.56 3.67 -0.90
C SER A 42 -12.69 5.18 -1.11
N LYS A 43 -13.00 5.93 -0.07
CA LYS A 43 -13.16 7.39 -0.15
C LYS A 43 -11.84 8.11 -0.37
N LEU A 44 -10.77 7.62 0.27
CA LEU A 44 -9.43 8.22 0.17
C LEU A 44 -8.79 7.98 -1.18
N ILE A 45 -9.05 6.84 -1.81
CA ILE A 45 -8.55 6.54 -3.16
C ILE A 45 -8.96 7.64 -4.13
N THR A 46 -10.24 7.99 -4.17
CA THR A 46 -10.76 9.04 -5.05
C THR A 46 -10.10 10.40 -4.75
N LYS A 47 -9.96 10.73 -3.49
CA LYS A 47 -9.35 12.00 -3.07
C LYS A 47 -7.89 12.12 -3.49
N TYR A 48 -7.08 11.09 -3.23
CA TYR A 48 -5.66 11.10 -3.58
C TYR A 48 -5.41 10.90 -5.08
N ALA A 49 -6.31 10.21 -5.79
CA ALA A 49 -6.24 10.10 -7.25
C ALA A 49 -6.25 11.47 -7.91
N ASN A 50 -6.97 12.43 -7.33
CA ASN A 50 -7.05 13.79 -7.84
C ASN A 50 -5.86 14.68 -7.42
N LEU A 51 -4.90 14.15 -6.68
CA LEU A 51 -3.67 14.84 -6.26
C LEU A 51 -2.41 14.34 -6.96
N ASN A 52 -2.54 13.87 -8.20
CA ASN A 52 -1.38 13.41 -8.98
C ASN A 52 -0.64 12.23 -8.35
N ALA A 53 -1.38 11.24 -7.85
CA ALA A 53 -0.79 10.01 -7.34
C ALA A 53 -0.28 9.13 -8.50
N GLU A 54 0.93 8.59 -8.35
CA GLU A 54 1.49 7.59 -9.26
C GLU A 54 1.18 6.18 -8.78
N TYR A 55 1.28 5.97 -7.47
CA TYR A 55 0.94 4.74 -6.79
C TYR A 55 -0.03 5.02 -5.66
N ILE A 56 -1.02 4.14 -5.50
CA ILE A 56 -1.82 4.07 -4.28
C ILE A 56 -1.75 2.64 -3.78
N THR A 57 -1.24 2.47 -2.56
CA THR A 57 -1.07 1.17 -1.92
C THR A 57 -2.06 1.03 -0.77
N ILE A 58 -2.83 -0.06 -0.77
CA ILE A 58 -3.74 -0.41 0.32
C ILE A 58 -3.26 -1.69 0.99
N HIS A 59 -3.72 -1.96 2.21
CA HIS A 59 -3.34 -3.17 2.94
C HIS A 59 -4.24 -4.36 2.59
N VAL A 60 -3.63 -5.55 2.50
CA VAL A 60 -4.40 -6.80 2.33
C VAL A 60 -5.32 -7.07 3.52
N GLU A 61 -4.98 -6.52 4.69
CA GLU A 61 -5.75 -6.63 5.92
C GLU A 61 -6.93 -5.64 6.01
N SER A 62 -7.04 -4.70 5.08
CA SER A 62 -8.12 -3.72 5.08
C SER A 62 -9.41 -4.28 4.46
N GLU A 63 -10.49 -3.51 4.48
CA GLU A 63 -11.78 -3.91 3.93
C GLU A 63 -11.86 -3.67 2.42
N ASN A 64 -12.70 -4.45 1.74
CA ASN A 64 -13.03 -4.28 0.32
C ASN A 64 -11.81 -4.20 -0.60
N VAL A 65 -10.81 -5.04 -0.36
CA VAL A 65 -9.50 -4.99 -1.03
C VAL A 65 -9.65 -5.11 -2.55
N GLU A 66 -10.37 -6.12 -3.05
CA GLU A 66 -10.53 -6.32 -4.49
C GLU A 66 -11.19 -5.12 -5.18
N GLN A 67 -12.28 -4.63 -4.61
CA GLN A 67 -13.02 -3.48 -5.14
C GLN A 67 -12.15 -2.23 -5.15
N ASN A 68 -11.37 -2.02 -4.09
CA ASN A 68 -10.48 -0.86 -3.97
C ASN A 68 -9.29 -0.94 -4.92
N LEU A 69 -8.72 -2.10 -5.14
CA LEU A 69 -7.67 -2.28 -6.14
C LEU A 69 -8.18 -1.97 -7.55
N LYS A 70 -9.38 -2.44 -7.88
CA LYS A 70 -10.02 -2.13 -9.17
C LYS A 70 -10.32 -0.64 -9.31
N LEU A 71 -10.73 0.01 -8.23
CA LEU A 71 -10.97 1.46 -8.22
C LEU A 71 -9.69 2.24 -8.51
N ILE A 72 -8.57 1.86 -7.92
CA ILE A 72 -7.26 2.49 -8.19
C ILE A 72 -6.92 2.37 -9.68
N LYS A 73 -7.08 1.18 -10.24
CA LYS A 73 -6.81 0.92 -11.66
C LYS A 73 -7.72 1.74 -12.57
N LYS A 74 -8.96 1.96 -12.18
CA LYS A 74 -9.92 2.76 -12.93
C LYS A 74 -9.46 4.21 -13.11
N TYR A 75 -8.69 4.73 -12.15
CA TYR A 75 -8.08 6.06 -12.25
C TYR A 75 -6.77 6.08 -13.05
N ALA A 76 -6.40 4.97 -13.67
CA ALA A 76 -5.13 4.80 -14.38
C ALA A 76 -3.91 5.04 -13.48
N ILE A 77 -4.04 4.71 -12.19
CA ILE A 77 -2.99 4.77 -11.19
C ILE A 77 -2.49 3.36 -10.91
N LYS A 78 -1.21 3.21 -10.64
CA LYS A 78 -0.64 1.91 -10.29
C LYS A 78 -1.10 1.50 -8.89
N ALA A 79 -1.59 0.27 -8.78
CA ALA A 79 -2.13 -0.27 -7.54
C ALA A 79 -1.07 -1.06 -6.80
N GLY A 80 -0.88 -0.74 -5.52
CA GLY A 80 -0.04 -1.50 -4.61
C GLY A 80 -0.86 -2.23 -3.55
N ILE A 81 -0.33 -3.34 -3.06
CA ILE A 81 -0.88 -4.05 -1.92
C ILE A 81 0.21 -4.22 -0.86
N ALA A 82 -0.09 -3.83 0.37
CA ALA A 82 0.82 -3.96 1.50
C ALA A 82 0.42 -5.16 2.36
N ILE A 83 1.40 -5.80 2.96
CA ILE A 83 1.20 -6.93 3.86
C ILE A 83 1.96 -6.70 5.16
N ASN A 84 1.25 -6.85 6.29
CA ASN A 84 1.82 -6.71 7.63
C ASN A 84 2.76 -7.87 7.98
N PRO A 85 3.70 -7.69 8.93
CA PRO A 85 4.66 -8.73 9.30
C PRO A 85 4.01 -10.06 9.71
N GLU A 86 2.88 -10.00 10.39
CA GLU A 86 2.20 -11.19 10.92
C GLU A 86 1.23 -11.86 9.93
N THR A 87 0.91 -11.22 8.83
CA THR A 87 -0.04 -11.75 7.83
C THR A 87 0.66 -12.75 6.92
N LYS A 88 0.01 -13.87 6.67
CA LYS A 88 0.57 -14.94 5.81
C LYS A 88 0.56 -14.52 4.34
N VAL A 89 1.63 -14.86 3.63
CA VAL A 89 1.82 -14.53 2.21
C VAL A 89 0.68 -15.06 1.33
N LYS A 90 0.08 -16.19 1.67
CA LYS A 90 -1.04 -16.75 0.91
C LYS A 90 -2.23 -15.80 0.75
N GLU A 91 -2.38 -14.84 1.66
CA GLU A 91 -3.44 -13.83 1.58
C GLU A 91 -3.31 -12.92 0.36
N LEU A 92 -2.11 -12.83 -0.24
CA LEU A 92 -1.86 -12.02 -1.43
C LEU A 92 -2.33 -12.70 -2.72
N VAL A 93 -2.45 -14.03 -2.73
CA VAL A 93 -2.69 -14.80 -3.96
C VAL A 93 -3.88 -14.30 -4.79
N PRO A 94 -5.06 -14.03 -4.20
CA PRO A 94 -6.22 -13.57 -4.98
C PRO A 94 -6.01 -12.23 -5.66
N TYR A 95 -5.07 -11.43 -5.17
CA TYR A 95 -4.87 -10.04 -5.61
C TYR A 95 -3.69 -9.85 -6.56
N LEU A 96 -2.86 -10.87 -6.77
CA LEU A 96 -1.67 -10.77 -7.62
C LEU A 96 -1.98 -10.24 -9.03
N PRO A 97 -3.07 -10.66 -9.70
CA PRO A 97 -3.39 -10.13 -11.02
C PRO A 97 -3.82 -8.66 -11.03
N LEU A 98 -4.15 -8.11 -9.87
CA LEU A 98 -4.72 -6.76 -9.74
C LEU A 98 -3.70 -5.71 -9.32
N VAL A 99 -2.46 -6.11 -8.98
CA VAL A 99 -1.48 -5.19 -8.40
C VAL A 99 -0.23 -5.04 -9.25
N ASP A 100 0.35 -3.87 -9.16
CA ASP A 100 1.62 -3.51 -9.82
C ASP A 100 2.78 -3.51 -8.82
N LEU A 101 2.48 -3.45 -7.52
CA LEU A 101 3.46 -3.34 -6.45
C LEU A 101 3.01 -4.14 -5.23
N ILE A 102 3.94 -4.85 -4.61
CA ILE A 102 3.74 -5.47 -3.29
C ILE A 102 4.67 -4.79 -2.30
N LEU A 103 4.10 -4.19 -1.26
CA LEU A 103 4.81 -3.51 -0.20
C LEU A 103 4.91 -4.43 1.02
N VAL A 104 6.10 -4.92 1.30
CA VAL A 104 6.35 -5.83 2.42
C VAL A 104 6.73 -5.02 3.65
N MET A 105 5.85 -5.02 4.65
CA MET A 105 6.12 -4.35 5.91
C MET A 105 7.09 -5.16 6.75
N SER A 106 8.21 -4.55 7.12
CA SER A 106 9.21 -5.16 8.01
C SER A 106 9.06 -4.71 9.46
N VAL A 107 8.14 -3.77 9.70
CA VAL A 107 7.75 -3.27 11.02
C VAL A 107 6.23 -3.18 11.06
N GLU A 108 5.66 -3.05 12.26
CA GLU A 108 4.23 -2.79 12.39
C GLU A 108 3.87 -1.48 11.68
N PRO A 109 2.74 -1.45 10.92
CA PRO A 109 2.35 -0.24 10.21
C PRO A 109 2.11 0.94 11.17
N GLY A 110 2.53 2.12 10.75
CA GLY A 110 2.44 3.33 11.57
C GLY A 110 3.54 3.48 12.62
N LYS A 111 4.44 2.51 12.74
CA LYS A 111 5.55 2.51 13.70
C LYS A 111 6.89 2.57 12.98
N GLY A 112 7.17 3.67 12.32
CA GLY A 112 8.45 3.86 11.64
C GLY A 112 9.65 3.88 12.59
N GLY A 113 10.84 3.64 12.05
CA GLY A 113 12.09 3.70 12.80
C GLY A 113 12.40 2.49 13.68
N GLN A 114 11.64 1.41 13.56
CA GLN A 114 11.91 0.17 14.29
C GLN A 114 13.00 -0.66 13.61
N ALA A 115 13.58 -1.59 14.37
CA ALA A 115 14.56 -2.54 13.86
C ALA A 115 13.92 -3.48 12.82
N PHE A 116 14.72 -3.89 11.84
CA PHE A 116 14.32 -4.87 10.83
C PHE A 116 13.98 -6.22 11.48
N LEU A 117 12.82 -6.78 11.15
CA LEU A 117 12.39 -8.09 11.65
C LEU A 117 13.06 -9.21 10.84
N PRO A 118 13.80 -10.15 11.48
CA PRO A 118 14.50 -11.23 10.76
C PRO A 118 13.60 -12.08 9.87
N LYS A 119 12.35 -12.33 10.29
CA LYS A 119 11.37 -13.11 9.51
C LYS A 119 11.00 -12.47 8.18
N THR A 120 11.21 -11.16 8.02
CA THR A 120 10.91 -10.44 6.79
C THR A 120 11.72 -10.97 5.61
N LYS A 121 12.96 -11.35 5.83
CA LYS A 121 13.83 -11.92 4.79
C LYS A 121 13.22 -13.18 4.17
N ASN A 122 12.72 -14.09 4.99
CA ASN A 122 12.07 -15.32 4.52
C ASN A 122 10.76 -15.01 3.80
N LYS A 123 10.01 -14.04 4.29
CA LYS A 123 8.76 -13.58 3.69
C LYS A 123 8.98 -13.00 2.30
N ILE A 124 10.02 -12.19 2.12
CA ILE A 124 10.41 -11.65 0.82
C ILE A 124 10.72 -12.76 -0.17
N LYS A 125 11.46 -13.79 0.23
CA LYS A 125 11.75 -14.95 -0.60
C LYS A 125 10.50 -15.69 -1.02
N GLU A 126 9.58 -15.90 -0.09
CA GLU A 126 8.29 -16.55 -0.34
C GLU A 126 7.44 -15.76 -1.34
N ILE A 127 7.37 -14.45 -1.19
CA ILE A 127 6.63 -13.57 -2.10
C ILE A 127 7.28 -13.58 -3.48
N SER A 128 8.61 -13.49 -3.57
CA SER A 128 9.34 -13.54 -4.83
C SER A 128 9.03 -14.83 -5.60
N LYS A 129 9.04 -15.97 -4.92
CA LYS A 129 8.67 -17.25 -5.50
C LYS A 129 7.23 -17.26 -6.00
N LEU A 130 6.32 -16.70 -5.22
CA LEU A 130 4.91 -16.60 -5.57
C LEU A 130 4.68 -15.78 -6.85
N ILE A 131 5.38 -14.66 -6.99
CA ILE A 131 5.33 -13.82 -8.19
C ILE A 131 5.80 -14.61 -9.41
N GLN A 132 6.90 -15.33 -9.29
CA GLN A 132 7.45 -16.15 -10.39
C GLN A 132 6.50 -17.27 -10.81
N GLU A 133 5.83 -17.92 -9.86
CA GLU A 133 4.88 -19.01 -10.13
C GLU A 133 3.63 -18.52 -10.87
N HIS A 134 3.22 -17.26 -10.64
CA HIS A 134 1.96 -16.75 -11.18
C HIS A 134 2.13 -16.00 -12.49
N LYS A 135 3.24 -15.29 -12.74
CA LYS A 135 3.47 -14.56 -14.01
C LYS A 135 4.92 -14.14 -14.19
N SER A 136 5.39 -14.17 -15.46
CA SER A 136 6.65 -13.56 -15.87
C SER A 136 6.67 -12.03 -15.70
N ASN A 137 5.50 -11.38 -15.75
CA ASN A 137 5.32 -9.92 -15.58
C ASN A 137 4.55 -9.61 -14.29
N GLY A 138 4.95 -10.23 -13.20
CA GLY A 138 4.34 -10.02 -11.91
C GLY A 138 4.61 -8.63 -11.31
N PRO A 139 3.96 -8.30 -10.19
CA PRO A 139 4.16 -7.02 -9.53
C PRO A 139 5.60 -6.87 -9.01
N VAL A 140 6.06 -5.62 -8.94
CA VAL A 140 7.33 -5.29 -8.32
C VAL A 140 7.16 -5.37 -6.80
N MET A 141 8.15 -5.94 -6.13
CA MET A 141 8.15 -6.05 -4.67
C MET A 141 8.98 -4.92 -4.06
N GLU A 142 8.44 -4.30 -3.03
CA GLU A 142 9.12 -3.27 -2.26
C GLU A 142 9.05 -3.63 -0.77
N MET A 143 10.12 -3.30 -0.03
CA MET A 143 10.17 -3.50 1.41
C MET A 143 10.11 -2.16 2.13
N LYS A 144 9.27 -2.08 3.16
CA LYS A 144 9.16 -0.91 4.03
C LYS A 144 9.59 -1.25 5.45
N ARG A 145 10.52 -0.45 5.96
CA ARG A 145 10.99 -0.52 7.35
C ARG A 145 10.27 0.47 8.23
#